data_bb4bb40292303e47ff3386c548892c6e
#
_entry.id   bb4bb40292303e47ff3386c548892c6e
#
_cell.length_a   1.000
_cell.length_b   1.000
_cell.length_c   1.000
_cell.angle_alpha   90.00
_cell.angle_beta   90.00
_cell.angle_gamma   90.00
#
_symmetry.space_group_name_H-M   'P 1'
#
loop_
_entity.id
_entity.type
_entity.pdbx_description
1 polymer ?
#
loop_
_entity_poly.entity_id
_entity_poly.type
_entity_poly.pdbx_seq_one_letter_code
_entity_poly.pdbx_strand_id
1 'polypeptide(L)'
;MLIMPVIVLFYKENGLSMQDIMLLQALYSLALVIFEVPSGYFSDTIGRRNSLVAGSILCTFGFFIYSLSYSFSGFLCAEMILGFGYSFISGTDSALLYDTLLEAEKEKDFTRKQGRLSATANFSEAAAGILGGIIAVSSLRLNFYIETGIIALSIPVALSIVEPKTHKNLKPKITYKGFCNIIRETFSDPPLFWLIACNAVILASTLTIVWFVQPYLEISGIPLIMFGIIWTVLNLSVGAASLSADKLKNILGNKFSFILPVILIITGYFSLSFMNLKWAFALFILLYIARGYTLPVFTNRINLQIPSERRATVLSIRVLLTRLIFCIVGPVSGYISDCFSLRTGLLFAGTSFLLLGTISLAGLLKYQNRLK
;
A
#
# COMPACT_ATOMS: atom_id res chain seq x y z
N MET A 1 -3.44 12.18 -2.77
CA MET A 1 -2.29 12.62 -3.62
C MET A 1 -2.77 12.94 -5.02
N LEU A 2 -2.49 14.16 -5.50
CA LEU A 2 -2.83 14.63 -6.85
C LEU A 2 -2.10 13.84 -7.95
N ILE A 3 -0.92 13.36 -7.63
CA ILE A 3 -0.03 12.68 -8.59
C ILE A 3 -0.44 11.25 -8.92
N MET A 4 -1.10 10.55 -8.00
CA MET A 4 -1.36 9.11 -8.14
C MET A 4 -2.11 8.68 -9.41
N PRO A 5 -3.09 9.42 -9.92
CA PRO A 5 -3.76 9.06 -11.17
C PRO A 5 -2.89 9.16 -12.42
N VAL A 6 -1.75 9.88 -12.37
CA VAL A 6 -0.95 10.26 -13.55
C VAL A 6 0.56 10.05 -13.40
N ILE A 7 1.01 9.50 -12.28
CA ILE A 7 2.43 9.37 -11.94
C ILE A 7 3.21 8.52 -12.96
N VAL A 8 2.62 7.46 -13.49
CA VAL A 8 3.29 6.58 -14.47
C VAL A 8 3.46 7.30 -15.79
N LEU A 9 2.48 8.10 -16.21
CA LEU A 9 2.60 8.94 -17.41
C LEU A 9 3.69 10.00 -17.25
N PHE A 10 3.77 10.61 -16.05
CA PHE A 10 4.83 11.57 -15.75
C PHE A 10 6.22 10.94 -15.83
N TYR A 11 6.42 9.74 -15.33
CA TYR A 11 7.68 9.02 -15.47
C TYR A 11 8.01 8.72 -16.94
N LYS A 12 7.02 8.27 -17.71
CA LYS A 12 7.19 8.01 -19.16
C LYS A 12 7.52 9.28 -19.94
N GLU A 13 6.88 10.42 -19.63
CA GLU A 13 7.20 11.73 -20.22
C GLU A 13 8.66 12.13 -19.97
N ASN A 14 9.24 11.69 -18.84
CA ASN A 14 10.65 11.90 -18.50
C ASN A 14 11.56 10.76 -18.99
N GLY A 15 11.09 9.89 -19.89
CA GLY A 15 11.89 8.87 -20.57
C GLY A 15 12.11 7.59 -19.79
N LEU A 16 11.40 7.35 -18.69
CA LEU A 16 11.53 6.11 -17.94
C LEU A 16 10.73 4.98 -18.59
N SER A 17 11.35 3.80 -18.64
CA SER A 17 10.72 2.55 -19.06
C SER A 17 9.78 2.01 -17.95
N MET A 18 8.94 1.02 -18.27
CA MET A 18 8.12 0.34 -17.26
C MET A 18 8.98 -0.40 -16.24
N GLN A 19 10.11 -0.94 -16.67
CA GLN A 19 11.10 -1.55 -15.77
C GLN A 19 11.64 -0.54 -14.77
N ASP A 20 12.04 0.66 -15.23
CA ASP A 20 12.54 1.73 -14.37
C ASP A 20 11.52 2.15 -13.33
N ILE A 21 10.26 2.33 -13.76
CA ILE A 21 9.16 2.71 -12.88
C ILE A 21 8.94 1.65 -11.79
N MET A 22 8.87 0.39 -12.18
CA MET A 22 8.70 -0.71 -11.22
C MET A 22 9.90 -0.85 -10.29
N LEU A 23 11.11 -0.61 -10.78
CA LEU A 23 12.33 -0.64 -9.98
C LEU A 23 12.36 0.52 -8.96
N LEU A 24 11.98 1.74 -9.35
CA LEU A 24 11.84 2.86 -8.43
C LEU A 24 10.88 2.51 -7.28
N GLN A 25 9.74 1.94 -7.59
CA GLN A 25 8.74 1.56 -6.59
C GLN A 25 9.17 0.39 -5.72
N ALA A 26 9.96 -0.54 -6.26
CA ALA A 26 10.58 -1.60 -5.49
C ALA A 26 11.60 -1.03 -4.50
N LEU A 27 12.47 -0.12 -4.94
CA LEU A 27 13.46 0.53 -4.09
C LEU A 27 12.82 1.41 -3.02
N TYR A 28 11.78 2.19 -3.35
CA TYR A 28 10.94 2.89 -2.37
C TYR A 28 10.37 1.94 -1.31
N SER A 29 9.83 0.80 -1.75
CA SER A 29 9.27 -0.22 -0.87
C SER A 29 10.30 -0.81 0.07
N LEU A 30 11.53 -1.05 -0.41
CA LEU A 30 12.65 -1.52 0.41
C LEU A 30 13.11 -0.44 1.40
N ALA A 31 13.23 0.81 0.96
CA ALA A 31 13.59 1.93 1.83
C ALA A 31 12.61 2.03 3.00
N LEU A 32 11.30 2.00 2.72
CA LEU A 32 10.27 2.09 3.74
C LEU A 32 10.40 0.97 4.78
N VAL A 33 10.60 -0.28 4.34
CA VAL A 33 10.77 -1.43 5.24
C VAL A 33 12.05 -1.32 6.09
N ILE A 34 13.17 -0.92 5.47
CA ILE A 34 14.45 -0.79 6.17
C ILE A 34 14.37 0.29 7.24
N PHE A 35 13.72 1.39 6.94
CA PHE A 35 13.63 2.53 7.86
C PHE A 35 12.47 2.45 8.86
N GLU A 36 11.52 1.51 8.72
CA GLU A 36 10.37 1.36 9.62
C GLU A 36 10.79 1.09 11.08
N VAL A 37 11.82 0.25 11.29
CA VAL A 37 12.32 -0.06 12.63
C VAL A 37 13.10 1.12 13.25
N PRO A 38 14.09 1.74 12.57
CA PRO A 38 14.78 2.92 13.07
C PRO A 38 13.85 4.10 13.36
N SER A 39 12.88 4.38 12.48
CA SER A 39 11.94 5.49 12.65
C SER A 39 10.95 5.26 13.80
N GLY A 40 10.50 4.02 14.00
CA GLY A 40 9.71 3.64 15.16
C GLY A 40 10.46 3.85 16.47
N TYR A 41 11.74 3.43 16.55
CA TYR A 41 12.59 3.71 17.70
C TYR A 41 12.78 5.21 17.96
N PHE A 42 12.99 5.99 16.89
CA PHE A 42 13.08 7.45 16.97
C PHE A 42 11.78 8.05 17.56
N SER A 43 10.63 7.63 17.02
CA SER A 43 9.32 8.07 17.49
C SER A 43 9.09 7.76 18.98
N ASP A 44 9.55 6.58 19.43
CA ASP A 44 9.42 6.14 20.82
C ASP A 44 10.38 6.86 21.79
N THR A 45 11.54 7.34 21.32
CA THR A 45 12.59 7.94 22.16
C THR A 45 12.55 9.47 22.16
N ILE A 46 12.36 10.08 21.00
CA ILE A 46 12.44 11.54 20.80
C ILE A 46 11.05 12.19 20.84
N GLY A 47 10.00 11.39 20.61
CA GLY A 47 8.60 11.81 20.71
C GLY A 47 7.84 11.71 19.41
N ARG A 48 6.51 11.53 19.52
CA ARG A 48 5.60 11.36 18.39
C ARG A 48 5.54 12.61 17.51
N ARG A 49 5.42 13.78 18.13
CA ARG A 49 5.41 15.07 17.44
C ARG A 49 6.69 15.27 16.61
N ASN A 50 7.87 15.05 17.21
CA ASN A 50 9.13 15.27 16.53
C ASN A 50 9.32 14.29 15.36
N SER A 51 8.83 13.07 15.47
CA SER A 51 8.78 12.09 14.38
C SER A 51 7.92 12.59 13.22
N LEU A 52 6.71 13.07 13.51
CA LEU A 52 5.82 13.63 12.47
C LEU A 52 6.41 14.87 11.80
N VAL A 53 7.08 15.74 12.55
CA VAL A 53 7.77 16.92 11.99
C VAL A 53 8.90 16.49 11.06
N ALA A 54 9.75 15.55 11.50
CA ALA A 54 10.84 15.01 10.68
C ALA A 54 10.30 14.36 9.39
N GLY A 55 9.27 13.53 9.51
CA GLY A 55 8.60 12.92 8.36
C GLY A 55 8.01 13.94 7.39
N SER A 56 7.34 14.98 7.89
CA SER A 56 6.77 16.06 7.08
C SER A 56 7.85 16.84 6.31
N ILE A 57 8.97 17.16 6.96
CA ILE A 57 10.10 17.84 6.31
C ILE A 57 10.71 16.96 5.23
N LEU A 58 10.99 15.69 5.53
CA LEU A 58 11.56 14.75 4.57
C LEU A 58 10.63 14.52 3.38
N CYS A 59 9.34 14.34 3.61
CA CYS A 59 8.35 14.18 2.53
C CYS A 59 8.27 15.45 1.65
N THR A 60 8.27 16.64 2.26
CA THR A 60 8.28 17.90 1.51
C THR A 60 9.53 18.01 0.63
N PHE A 61 10.70 17.68 1.20
CA PHE A 61 11.96 17.70 0.46
C PHE A 61 11.99 16.64 -0.66
N GLY A 62 11.46 15.43 -0.40
CA GLY A 62 11.32 14.38 -1.41
C GLY A 62 10.44 14.82 -2.59
N PHE A 63 9.26 15.41 -2.33
CA PHE A 63 8.39 15.94 -3.39
C PHE A 63 9.00 17.16 -4.12
N PHE A 64 9.76 17.99 -3.42
CA PHE A 64 10.50 19.09 -4.03
C PHE A 64 11.54 18.56 -5.03
N ILE A 65 12.37 17.57 -4.64
CA ILE A 65 13.31 16.92 -5.56
C ILE A 65 12.55 16.28 -6.74
N TYR A 66 11.43 15.62 -6.47
CA TYR A 66 10.60 15.00 -7.48
C TYR A 66 10.14 16.00 -8.54
N SER A 67 9.69 17.19 -8.10
CA SER A 67 9.19 18.24 -8.99
C SER A 67 10.27 18.82 -9.91
N LEU A 68 11.54 18.75 -9.52
CA LEU A 68 12.68 19.25 -10.28
C LEU A 68 13.44 18.17 -11.06
N SER A 69 13.11 16.88 -10.83
CA SER A 69 13.82 15.76 -11.46
C SER A 69 13.33 15.48 -12.88
N TYR A 70 14.27 15.03 -13.73
CA TYR A 70 14.06 14.65 -15.13
C TYR A 70 14.74 13.32 -15.48
N SER A 71 15.35 12.64 -14.50
CA SER A 71 16.14 11.44 -14.72
C SER A 71 15.82 10.37 -13.67
N PHE A 72 16.13 9.12 -14.01
CA PHE A 72 15.98 7.99 -13.08
C PHE A 72 16.68 8.25 -11.72
N SER A 73 17.92 8.75 -11.74
CA SER A 73 18.69 9.01 -10.50
C SER A 73 18.04 10.10 -9.63
N GLY A 74 17.47 11.13 -10.24
CA GLY A 74 16.75 12.17 -9.51
C GLY A 74 15.48 11.63 -8.87
N PHE A 75 14.70 10.83 -9.60
CA PHE A 75 13.51 10.18 -9.06
C PHE A 75 13.86 9.14 -7.99
N LEU A 76 14.96 8.38 -8.17
CA LEU A 76 15.44 7.45 -7.16
C LEU A 76 15.78 8.17 -5.86
N CYS A 77 16.50 9.29 -5.93
CA CYS A 77 16.82 10.11 -4.75
C CYS A 77 15.53 10.57 -4.04
N ALA A 78 14.56 11.07 -4.81
CA ALA A 78 13.27 11.49 -4.27
C ALA A 78 12.52 10.34 -3.60
N GLU A 79 12.43 9.17 -4.23
CA GLU A 79 11.77 7.98 -3.70
C GLU A 79 12.43 7.46 -2.43
N MET A 80 13.76 7.45 -2.35
CA MET A 80 14.49 7.05 -1.15
C MET A 80 14.20 7.99 0.02
N ILE A 81 14.18 9.30 -0.23
CA ILE A 81 13.85 10.31 0.79
C ILE A 81 12.38 10.19 1.21
N LEU A 82 11.46 9.97 0.27
CA LEU A 82 10.05 9.74 0.56
C LEU A 82 9.84 8.47 1.39
N GLY A 83 10.50 7.35 1.02
CA GLY A 83 10.44 6.11 1.80
C GLY A 83 10.94 6.31 3.23
N PHE A 84 12.03 7.05 3.42
CA PHE A 84 12.52 7.44 4.73
C PHE A 84 11.54 8.36 5.46
N GLY A 85 11.02 9.40 4.82
CA GLY A 85 10.05 10.34 5.40
C GLY A 85 8.74 9.66 5.82
N TYR A 86 8.18 8.83 4.96
CA TYR A 86 6.95 8.09 5.27
C TYR A 86 7.14 7.07 6.40
N SER A 87 8.34 6.51 6.59
CA SER A 87 8.60 5.62 7.72
C SER A 87 8.44 6.31 9.08
N PHE A 88 8.76 7.62 9.17
CA PHE A 88 8.53 8.42 10.39
C PHE A 88 7.05 8.72 10.67
N ILE A 89 6.23 8.77 9.63
CA ILE A 89 4.79 9.05 9.75
C ILE A 89 4.02 7.76 10.04
N SER A 90 4.42 6.66 9.37
CA SER A 90 3.77 5.36 9.46
C SER A 90 3.73 4.85 10.90
N GLY A 91 2.53 4.60 11.40
CA GLY A 91 2.29 4.14 12.77
C GLY A 91 2.40 5.22 13.86
N THR A 92 3.18 6.29 13.64
CA THR A 92 3.33 7.39 14.60
C THR A 92 2.03 8.17 14.76
N ASP A 93 1.28 8.38 13.68
CA ASP A 93 -0.03 9.03 13.66
C ASP A 93 -1.06 8.28 14.52
N SER A 94 -1.16 6.98 14.34
CA SER A 94 -2.04 6.11 15.12
C SER A 94 -1.62 6.03 16.59
N ALA A 95 -0.31 5.96 16.84
CA ALA A 95 0.24 5.95 18.20
C ALA A 95 -0.03 7.28 18.92
N LEU A 96 0.17 8.41 18.25
CA LEU A 96 -0.15 9.73 18.78
C LEU A 96 -1.63 9.86 19.17
N LEU A 97 -2.51 9.40 18.27
CA LEU A 97 -3.95 9.40 18.55
C LEU A 97 -4.28 8.56 19.79
N TYR A 98 -3.68 7.36 19.89
CA TYR A 98 -3.90 6.48 21.05
C TYR A 98 -3.38 7.09 22.34
N ASP A 99 -2.15 7.60 22.35
CA ASP A 99 -1.51 8.22 23.52
C ASP A 99 -2.29 9.46 24.00
N THR A 100 -2.81 10.26 23.05
CA THR A 100 -3.65 11.43 23.35
C THR A 100 -4.99 11.03 23.97
N LEU A 101 -5.63 9.97 23.48
CA LEU A 101 -6.89 9.46 24.04
C LEU A 101 -6.68 8.80 25.41
N LEU A 102 -5.54 8.16 25.61
CA LEU A 102 -5.16 7.58 26.91
C LEU A 102 -4.97 8.68 27.96
N GLU A 103 -4.29 9.78 27.62
CA GLU A 103 -4.14 10.95 28.51
C GLU A 103 -5.48 11.60 28.86
N ALA A 104 -6.44 11.57 27.91
CA ALA A 104 -7.79 12.09 28.09
C ALA A 104 -8.77 11.10 28.75
N GLU A 105 -8.34 9.90 29.13
CA GLU A 105 -9.16 8.79 29.68
C GLU A 105 -10.31 8.37 28.74
N LYS A 106 -10.04 8.41 27.40
CA LYS A 106 -11.01 8.13 26.33
C LYS A 106 -10.56 7.05 25.35
N GLU A 107 -9.82 6.04 25.82
CA GLU A 107 -9.25 4.97 24.97
C GLU A 107 -10.34 4.22 24.22
N LYS A 108 -11.53 4.09 24.80
CA LYS A 108 -12.71 3.45 24.18
C LYS A 108 -13.13 4.13 22.88
N ASP A 109 -12.82 5.42 22.71
CA ASP A 109 -13.13 6.19 21.51
C ASP A 109 -12.11 5.97 20.36
N PHE A 110 -10.99 5.27 20.59
CA PHE A 110 -9.91 5.11 19.63
C PHE A 110 -10.42 4.58 18.28
N THR A 111 -11.14 3.46 18.27
CA THR A 111 -11.67 2.87 17.04
C THR A 111 -12.54 3.85 16.25
N ARG A 112 -13.40 4.60 16.93
CA ARG A 112 -14.28 5.59 16.32
C ARG A 112 -13.48 6.76 15.71
N LYS A 113 -12.48 7.27 16.44
CA LYS A 113 -11.64 8.39 15.98
C LYS A 113 -10.73 7.97 14.84
N GLN A 114 -10.10 6.80 14.95
CA GLN A 114 -9.28 6.22 13.89
C GLN A 114 -10.10 5.97 12.62
N GLY A 115 -11.34 5.48 12.77
CA GLY A 115 -12.26 5.31 11.64
C GLY A 115 -12.60 6.63 10.93
N ARG A 116 -12.83 7.70 11.69
CA ARG A 116 -13.06 9.04 11.12
C ARG A 116 -11.82 9.57 10.39
N LEU A 117 -10.63 9.41 10.97
CA LEU A 117 -9.37 9.81 10.33
C LEU A 117 -9.19 9.09 8.99
N SER A 118 -9.39 7.77 8.98
CA SER A 118 -9.31 6.96 7.76
C SER A 118 -10.35 7.37 6.72
N ALA A 119 -11.59 7.66 7.13
CA ALA A 119 -12.63 8.13 6.23
C ALA A 119 -12.27 9.48 5.60
N THR A 120 -11.79 10.44 6.40
CA THR A 120 -11.33 11.74 5.90
C THR A 120 -10.18 11.59 4.92
N ALA A 121 -9.20 10.73 5.21
CA ALA A 121 -8.08 10.45 4.31
C ALA A 121 -8.57 9.89 2.95
N ASN A 122 -9.51 8.93 2.98
CA ASN A 122 -10.06 8.34 1.76
C ASN A 122 -10.88 9.35 0.92
N PHE A 123 -11.69 10.20 1.56
CA PHE A 123 -12.40 11.26 0.84
C PHE A 123 -11.46 12.30 0.23
N SER A 124 -10.42 12.68 0.97
CA SER A 124 -9.38 13.59 0.46
C SER A 124 -8.62 12.98 -0.70
N GLU A 125 -8.30 11.68 -0.65
CA GLU A 125 -7.65 10.95 -1.75
C GLU A 125 -8.55 10.89 -3.00
N ALA A 126 -9.85 10.64 -2.83
CA ALA A 126 -10.81 10.64 -3.94
C ALA A 126 -10.89 12.02 -4.61
N ALA A 127 -11.01 13.09 -3.82
CA ALA A 127 -11.03 14.47 -4.32
C ALA A 127 -9.71 14.83 -5.02
N ALA A 128 -8.57 14.48 -4.41
CA ALA A 128 -7.24 14.68 -4.99
C ALA A 128 -7.08 13.93 -6.31
N GLY A 129 -7.61 12.70 -6.42
CA GLY A 129 -7.59 11.92 -7.64
C GLY A 129 -8.28 12.64 -8.81
N ILE A 130 -9.49 13.17 -8.59
CA ILE A 130 -10.24 13.92 -9.61
C ILE A 130 -9.49 15.21 -10.01
N LEU A 131 -9.07 15.99 -9.01
CA LEU A 131 -8.33 17.24 -9.25
C LEU A 131 -7.01 16.99 -9.97
N GLY A 132 -6.28 15.94 -9.59
CA GLY A 132 -5.03 15.53 -10.23
C GLY A 132 -5.21 15.19 -11.72
N GLY A 133 -6.29 14.49 -12.08
CA GLY A 133 -6.64 14.21 -13.47
C GLY A 133 -6.95 15.49 -14.27
N ILE A 134 -7.65 16.45 -13.69
CA ILE A 134 -7.97 17.74 -14.31
C ILE A 134 -6.70 18.57 -14.53
N ILE A 135 -5.88 18.72 -13.50
CA ILE A 135 -4.63 19.51 -13.54
C ILE A 135 -3.66 18.91 -14.56
N ALA A 136 -3.59 17.58 -14.64
CA ALA A 136 -2.71 16.86 -15.56
C ALA A 136 -2.94 17.19 -17.04
N VAL A 137 -4.15 17.60 -17.43
CA VAL A 137 -4.45 18.05 -18.81
C VAL A 137 -3.61 19.26 -19.18
N SER A 138 -3.30 20.13 -18.21
CA SER A 138 -2.45 21.30 -18.45
C SER A 138 -0.95 20.95 -18.38
N SER A 139 -0.54 20.17 -17.39
CA SER A 139 0.84 19.71 -17.22
C SER A 139 0.89 18.59 -16.17
N LEU A 140 1.53 17.47 -16.49
CA LEU A 140 1.76 16.40 -15.52
C LEU A 140 2.64 16.88 -14.35
N ARG A 141 3.65 17.72 -14.64
CA ARG A 141 4.58 18.27 -13.64
C ARG A 141 3.91 19.24 -12.66
N LEU A 142 2.87 19.95 -13.11
CA LEU A 142 2.14 20.91 -12.25
C LEU A 142 1.54 20.19 -11.02
N ASN A 143 1.11 18.94 -11.18
CA ASN A 143 0.64 18.13 -10.06
C ASN A 143 1.69 17.98 -8.95
N PHE A 144 2.98 17.83 -9.32
CA PHE A 144 4.06 17.69 -8.35
C PHE A 144 4.39 19.00 -7.63
N TYR A 145 4.34 20.15 -8.33
CA TYR A 145 4.52 21.45 -7.68
C TYR A 145 3.42 21.72 -6.65
N ILE A 146 2.17 21.46 -7.02
CA ILE A 146 1.02 21.66 -6.11
C ILE A 146 1.09 20.66 -4.94
N GLU A 147 1.39 19.38 -5.21
CA GLU A 147 1.55 18.36 -4.16
C GLU A 147 2.66 18.76 -3.18
N THR A 148 3.81 19.26 -3.65
CA THR A 148 4.90 19.77 -2.82
C THR A 148 4.40 20.88 -1.88
N GLY A 149 3.63 21.85 -2.41
CA GLY A 149 3.03 22.91 -1.61
C GLY A 149 2.05 22.39 -0.56
N ILE A 150 1.20 21.43 -0.92
CA ILE A 150 0.23 20.81 0.00
C ILE A 150 0.96 20.06 1.12
N ILE A 151 1.98 19.28 0.77
CA ILE A 151 2.75 18.51 1.76
C ILE A 151 3.56 19.45 2.67
N ALA A 152 4.08 20.56 2.15
CA ALA A 152 4.75 21.57 2.98
C ALA A 152 3.83 22.14 4.07
N LEU A 153 2.52 22.23 3.84
CA LEU A 153 1.55 22.64 4.87
C LEU A 153 1.44 21.63 6.03
N SER A 154 1.89 20.37 5.83
CA SER A 154 1.94 19.41 6.95
C SER A 154 2.98 19.77 8.01
N ILE A 155 4.02 20.55 7.67
CA ILE A 155 5.07 20.96 8.61
C ILE A 155 4.50 21.87 9.73
N PRO A 156 3.84 23.00 9.43
CA PRO A 156 3.26 23.83 10.50
C PRO A 156 2.16 23.08 11.26
N VAL A 157 1.40 22.19 10.62
CA VAL A 157 0.43 21.33 11.29
C VAL A 157 1.13 20.39 12.27
N ALA A 158 2.19 19.70 11.88
CA ALA A 158 2.96 18.82 12.76
C ALA A 158 3.61 19.61 13.93
N LEU A 159 4.10 20.82 13.66
CA LEU A 159 4.65 21.71 14.69
C LEU A 159 3.61 22.18 15.71
N SER A 160 2.34 22.29 15.34
CA SER A 160 1.24 22.69 16.23
C SER A 160 0.76 21.55 17.15
N ILE A 161 1.15 20.33 16.90
CA ILE A 161 0.79 19.16 17.71
C ILE A 161 1.45 19.26 19.09
N VAL A 162 0.69 18.92 20.13
CA VAL A 162 1.19 18.84 21.51
C VAL A 162 1.59 17.40 21.80
N GLU A 163 2.82 17.19 22.31
CA GLU A 163 3.31 15.87 22.68
C GLU A 163 2.58 15.34 23.92
N PRO A 164 1.96 14.15 23.90
CA PRO A 164 1.33 13.55 25.07
C PRO A 164 2.34 13.25 26.18
N LYS A 165 2.00 13.56 27.43
CA LYS A 165 2.87 13.33 28.60
C LYS A 165 3.10 11.84 28.89
N THR A 166 2.15 11.00 28.55
CA THR A 166 2.18 9.54 28.74
C THR A 166 3.35 8.87 28.02
N HIS A 167 3.85 9.49 26.94
CA HIS A 167 4.92 8.97 26.13
C HIS A 167 6.27 8.85 26.88
N LYS A 168 6.56 9.73 27.83
CA LYS A 168 7.83 9.80 28.57
C LYS A 168 8.14 8.58 29.44
N ASN A 169 7.18 7.70 29.68
CA ASN A 169 7.30 6.55 30.61
C ASN A 169 7.31 5.17 29.93
N LEU A 170 7.23 5.12 28.60
CA LEU A 170 7.21 3.85 27.87
C LEU A 170 8.64 3.38 27.54
N LYS A 171 9.09 2.30 28.20
CA LYS A 171 10.29 1.58 27.77
C LYS A 171 10.00 0.87 26.42
N PRO A 172 10.96 0.79 25.48
CA PRO A 172 10.78 0.06 24.24
C PRO A 172 10.40 -1.39 24.55
N LYS A 173 9.20 -1.80 24.12
CA LYS A 173 8.58 -3.09 24.48
C LYS A 173 9.23 -4.30 23.81
N ILE A 174 9.96 -4.12 22.71
CA ILE A 174 10.52 -5.25 21.94
C ILE A 174 12.02 -5.05 21.74
N THR A 175 12.79 -5.99 22.29
CA THR A 175 14.24 -6.09 22.04
C THR A 175 14.46 -6.72 20.65
N TYR A 176 15.56 -6.38 19.95
CA TYR A 176 15.94 -6.98 18.66
C TYR A 176 15.88 -8.53 18.69
N LYS A 177 16.34 -9.16 19.76
CA LYS A 177 16.20 -10.63 19.97
C LYS A 177 14.73 -11.06 20.02
N GLY A 178 13.86 -10.29 20.67
CA GLY A 178 12.43 -10.55 20.71
C GLY A 178 11.78 -10.47 19.33
N PHE A 179 12.18 -9.48 18.51
CA PHE A 179 11.74 -9.37 17.14
C PHE A 179 12.14 -10.57 16.28
N CYS A 180 13.42 -10.99 16.33
CA CYS A 180 13.90 -12.16 15.61
C CYS A 180 13.19 -13.45 16.06
N ASN A 181 12.89 -13.59 17.34
CA ASN A 181 12.15 -14.74 17.85
C ASN A 181 10.72 -14.78 17.32
N ILE A 182 10.01 -13.65 17.28
CA ILE A 182 8.65 -13.57 16.71
C ILE A 182 8.67 -13.96 15.22
N ILE A 183 9.67 -13.49 14.46
CA ILE A 183 9.85 -13.90 13.08
C ILE A 183 9.99 -15.42 12.99
N ARG A 184 10.92 -15.99 13.73
CA ARG A 184 11.16 -17.44 13.74
C ARG A 184 9.91 -18.24 14.10
N GLU A 185 9.20 -17.85 15.15
CA GLU A 185 7.96 -18.50 15.59
C GLU A 185 6.85 -18.38 14.51
N THR A 186 6.73 -17.22 13.87
CA THR A 186 5.76 -16.99 12.78
C THR A 186 6.01 -17.93 11.60
N PHE A 187 7.27 -18.12 11.22
CA PHE A 187 7.64 -19.05 10.15
C PHE A 187 7.58 -20.53 10.57
N SER A 188 7.64 -20.81 11.88
CA SER A 188 7.56 -22.16 12.42
C SER A 188 6.13 -22.63 12.68
N ASP A 189 5.13 -21.76 12.59
CA ASP A 189 3.69 -22.07 12.70
C ASP A 189 3.06 -22.17 11.31
N PRO A 190 2.88 -23.39 10.76
CA PRO A 190 2.42 -23.54 9.37
C PRO A 190 1.04 -22.92 9.10
N PRO A 191 0.01 -23.02 9.96
CA PRO A 191 -1.26 -22.34 9.78
C PRO A 191 -1.12 -20.82 9.61
N LEU A 192 -0.37 -20.18 10.50
CA LEU A 192 -0.12 -18.75 10.50
C LEU A 192 0.74 -18.33 9.30
N PHE A 193 1.79 -19.07 9.00
CA PHE A 193 2.66 -18.83 7.85
C PHE A 193 1.88 -18.80 6.53
N TRP A 194 1.07 -19.84 6.24
CA TRP A 194 0.31 -19.91 5.00
C TRP A 194 -0.78 -18.84 4.91
N LEU A 195 -1.36 -18.46 6.05
CA LEU A 195 -2.34 -17.37 6.12
C LEU A 195 -1.67 -16.02 5.74
N ILE A 196 -0.49 -15.75 6.28
CA ILE A 196 0.30 -14.56 5.98
C ILE A 196 0.81 -14.58 4.53
N ALA A 197 1.33 -15.72 4.08
CA ALA A 197 1.84 -15.88 2.72
C ALA A 197 0.75 -15.65 1.67
N CYS A 198 -0.42 -16.26 1.83
CA CYS A 198 -1.56 -16.06 0.93
C CYS A 198 -2.00 -14.58 0.90
N ASN A 199 -2.12 -13.95 2.07
CA ASN A 199 -2.42 -12.53 2.16
C ASN A 199 -1.37 -11.66 1.45
N ALA A 200 -0.08 -11.94 1.67
CA ALA A 200 1.03 -11.20 1.07
C ALA A 200 1.04 -11.32 -0.46
N VAL A 201 0.78 -12.50 -1.01
CA VAL A 201 0.66 -12.72 -2.47
C VAL A 201 -0.49 -11.92 -3.05
N ILE A 202 -1.67 -11.95 -2.43
CA ILE A 202 -2.84 -11.18 -2.87
C ILE A 202 -2.53 -9.68 -2.86
N LEU A 203 -1.96 -9.17 -1.77
CA LEU A 203 -1.63 -7.74 -1.67
C LEU A 203 -0.50 -7.33 -2.62
N ALA A 204 0.50 -8.18 -2.85
CA ALA A 204 1.57 -7.92 -3.82
C ALA A 204 1.01 -7.85 -5.25
N SER A 205 0.07 -8.73 -5.62
CA SER A 205 -0.58 -8.66 -6.92
C SER A 205 -1.33 -7.34 -7.12
N THR A 206 -2.04 -6.89 -6.10
CA THR A 206 -2.77 -5.61 -6.15
C THR A 206 -1.84 -4.40 -6.09
N LEU A 207 -0.67 -4.51 -5.48
CA LEU A 207 0.36 -3.47 -5.52
C LEU A 207 1.00 -3.38 -6.91
N THR A 208 1.27 -4.52 -7.55
CA THR A 208 1.83 -4.58 -8.91
C THR A 208 0.88 -3.99 -9.94
N ILE A 209 -0.42 -4.32 -9.88
CA ILE A 209 -1.39 -3.89 -10.91
C ILE A 209 -1.61 -2.37 -10.92
N VAL A 210 -1.43 -1.67 -9.80
CA VAL A 210 -1.59 -0.21 -9.71
C VAL A 210 -0.75 0.51 -10.76
N TRP A 211 0.46 0.03 -11.02
CA TRP A 211 1.40 0.62 -11.98
C TRP A 211 1.07 0.30 -13.44
N PHE A 212 0.23 -0.70 -13.71
CA PHE A 212 -0.26 -1.04 -15.03
C PHE A 212 -1.54 -0.29 -15.42
N VAL A 213 -2.28 0.30 -14.49
CA VAL A 213 -3.56 0.96 -14.77
C VAL A 213 -3.37 2.08 -15.79
N GLN A 214 -2.46 3.02 -15.53
CA GLN A 214 -2.30 4.20 -16.37
C GLN A 214 -1.80 3.87 -17.78
N PRO A 215 -0.74 3.06 -17.98
CA PRO A 215 -0.32 2.64 -19.32
C PRO A 215 -1.42 1.88 -20.07
N TYR A 216 -2.24 1.11 -19.36
CA TYR A 216 -3.36 0.40 -19.99
C TYR A 216 -4.46 1.37 -20.47
N LEU A 217 -4.79 2.39 -19.67
CA LEU A 217 -5.72 3.44 -20.06
C LEU A 217 -5.21 4.22 -21.27
N GLU A 218 -3.92 4.53 -21.33
CA GLU A 218 -3.25 5.21 -22.43
C GLU A 218 -3.39 4.41 -23.73
N ILE A 219 -3.03 3.12 -23.75
CA ILE A 219 -3.17 2.28 -24.95
C ILE A 219 -4.62 1.99 -25.33
N SER A 220 -5.56 2.13 -24.37
CA SER A 220 -6.99 2.02 -24.63
C SER A 220 -7.58 3.30 -25.23
N GLY A 221 -6.79 4.35 -25.38
CA GLY A 221 -7.22 5.65 -25.93
C GLY A 221 -8.18 6.41 -25.02
N ILE A 222 -8.09 6.20 -23.71
CA ILE A 222 -8.90 6.92 -22.73
C ILE A 222 -8.33 8.32 -22.53
N PRO A 223 -9.15 9.39 -22.59
CA PRO A 223 -8.69 10.76 -22.37
C PRO A 223 -8.08 10.93 -20.96
N LEU A 224 -6.99 11.70 -20.85
CA LEU A 224 -6.23 11.92 -19.61
C LEU A 224 -7.12 12.42 -18.45
N ILE A 225 -8.08 13.29 -18.75
CA ILE A 225 -9.03 13.80 -17.74
C ILE A 225 -9.81 12.68 -17.04
N MET A 226 -10.05 11.55 -17.71
CA MET A 226 -10.78 10.41 -17.16
C MET A 226 -9.92 9.59 -16.18
N PHE A 227 -8.60 9.72 -16.20
CA PHE A 227 -7.71 8.94 -15.33
C PHE A 227 -7.98 9.17 -13.85
N GLY A 228 -8.22 10.45 -13.47
CA GLY A 228 -8.60 10.79 -12.10
C GLY A 228 -9.96 10.19 -11.68
N ILE A 229 -10.93 10.21 -12.59
CA ILE A 229 -12.27 9.64 -12.33
C ILE A 229 -12.16 8.12 -12.18
N ILE A 230 -11.47 7.45 -13.11
CA ILE A 230 -11.27 5.99 -13.08
C ILE A 230 -10.51 5.60 -11.81
N TRP A 231 -9.43 6.32 -11.46
CA TRP A 231 -8.69 6.12 -10.22
C TRP A 231 -9.60 6.19 -8.99
N THR A 232 -10.46 7.22 -8.94
CA THR A 232 -11.43 7.41 -7.86
C THR A 232 -12.43 6.26 -7.78
N VAL A 233 -13.01 5.84 -8.92
CA VAL A 233 -13.96 4.70 -8.97
C VAL A 233 -13.28 3.40 -8.49
N LEU A 234 -12.05 3.14 -8.94
CA LEU A 234 -11.31 1.97 -8.50
C LEU A 234 -11.07 1.99 -6.97
N ASN A 235 -10.65 3.12 -6.40
CA ASN A 235 -10.47 3.22 -4.95
C ASN A 235 -11.79 3.17 -4.16
N LEU A 236 -12.88 3.73 -4.67
CA LEU A 236 -14.20 3.56 -4.07
C LEU A 236 -14.65 2.09 -4.07
N SER A 237 -14.29 1.31 -5.09
CA SER A 237 -14.57 -0.13 -5.12
C SER A 237 -13.83 -0.91 -4.02
N VAL A 238 -12.60 -0.48 -3.65
CA VAL A 238 -11.89 -1.00 -2.48
C VAL A 238 -12.68 -0.75 -1.20
N GLY A 239 -13.15 0.48 -1.01
CA GLY A 239 -13.95 0.86 0.15
C GLY A 239 -15.25 0.05 0.24
N ALA A 240 -16.00 -0.05 -0.85
CA ALA A 240 -17.25 -0.82 -0.94
C ALA A 240 -17.03 -2.31 -0.64
N ALA A 241 -15.98 -2.90 -1.21
CA ALA A 241 -15.62 -4.30 -0.95
C ALA A 241 -15.21 -4.53 0.52
N SER A 242 -14.48 -3.58 1.11
CA SER A 242 -14.08 -3.66 2.51
C SER A 242 -15.27 -3.58 3.47
N LEU A 243 -16.23 -2.68 3.21
CA LEU A 243 -17.47 -2.57 4.00
C LEU A 243 -18.36 -3.81 3.88
N SER A 244 -18.36 -4.45 2.72
CA SER A 244 -19.16 -5.65 2.44
C SER A 244 -18.46 -6.95 2.86
N ALA A 245 -17.20 -6.89 3.26
CA ALA A 245 -16.35 -8.06 3.45
C ALA A 245 -16.87 -9.03 4.51
N ASP A 246 -17.38 -8.53 5.63
CA ASP A 246 -17.90 -9.37 6.71
C ASP A 246 -19.22 -10.08 6.29
N LYS A 247 -20.12 -9.36 5.64
CA LYS A 247 -21.36 -9.94 5.10
C LYS A 247 -21.04 -11.01 4.07
N LEU A 248 -20.14 -10.72 3.14
CA LEU A 248 -19.75 -11.65 2.08
C LEU A 248 -19.06 -12.89 2.65
N LYS A 249 -18.17 -12.72 3.63
CA LYS A 249 -17.53 -13.82 4.37
C LYS A 249 -18.55 -14.75 5.02
N ASN A 250 -19.60 -14.19 5.65
CA ASN A 250 -20.64 -14.99 6.31
C ASN A 250 -21.47 -15.80 5.30
N ILE A 251 -21.70 -15.26 4.10
CA ILE A 251 -22.41 -15.96 3.01
C ILE A 251 -21.55 -17.07 2.42
N LEU A 252 -20.27 -16.76 2.13
CA LEU A 252 -19.35 -17.68 1.45
C LEU A 252 -18.79 -18.77 2.38
N GLY A 253 -18.78 -18.52 3.68
CA GLY A 253 -18.11 -19.37 4.65
C GLY A 253 -16.58 -19.28 4.56
N ASN A 254 -15.92 -19.91 5.52
CA ASN A 254 -14.47 -19.74 5.73
C ASN A 254 -13.61 -20.14 4.51
N LYS A 255 -13.95 -21.26 3.86
CA LYS A 255 -13.16 -21.80 2.74
C LYS A 255 -13.20 -20.87 1.51
N PHE A 256 -14.39 -20.55 1.05
CA PHE A 256 -14.57 -19.71 -0.14
C PHE A 256 -14.13 -18.26 0.08
N SER A 257 -14.12 -17.79 1.32
CA SER A 257 -13.59 -16.47 1.68
C SER A 257 -12.10 -16.30 1.38
N PHE A 258 -11.31 -17.38 1.42
CA PHE A 258 -9.91 -17.35 1.04
C PHE A 258 -9.68 -17.60 -0.45
N ILE A 259 -10.59 -18.33 -1.12
CA ILE A 259 -10.49 -18.67 -2.54
C ILE A 259 -10.89 -17.47 -3.43
N LEU A 260 -11.94 -16.75 -3.04
CA LEU A 260 -12.52 -15.65 -3.84
C LEU A 260 -11.48 -14.61 -4.29
N PRO A 261 -10.65 -14.00 -3.41
CA PRO A 261 -9.69 -12.98 -3.86
C PRO A 261 -8.65 -13.54 -4.83
N VAL A 262 -8.23 -14.80 -4.68
CA VAL A 262 -7.29 -15.44 -5.61
C VAL A 262 -7.94 -15.61 -6.99
N ILE A 263 -9.20 -16.03 -7.06
CA ILE A 263 -9.94 -16.13 -8.33
C ILE A 263 -10.07 -14.75 -8.99
N LEU A 264 -10.44 -13.71 -8.23
CA LEU A 264 -10.58 -12.35 -8.75
C LEU A 264 -9.28 -11.82 -9.36
N ILE A 265 -8.13 -12.09 -8.69
CA ILE A 265 -6.82 -11.69 -9.18
C ILE A 265 -6.49 -12.41 -10.48
N ILE A 266 -6.62 -13.74 -10.51
CA ILE A 266 -6.30 -14.55 -11.68
C ILE A 266 -7.19 -14.10 -12.85
N THR A 267 -8.50 -14.04 -12.65
CA THR A 267 -9.45 -13.59 -13.68
C THR A 267 -9.11 -12.18 -14.18
N GLY A 268 -8.81 -11.23 -13.27
CA GLY A 268 -8.46 -9.86 -13.63
C GLY A 268 -7.21 -9.79 -14.50
N TYR A 269 -6.10 -10.39 -14.08
CA TYR A 269 -4.84 -10.37 -14.84
C TYR A 269 -4.98 -11.03 -16.22
N PHE A 270 -5.56 -12.24 -16.30
CA PHE A 270 -5.71 -12.94 -17.56
C PHE A 270 -6.69 -12.23 -18.51
N SER A 271 -7.81 -11.74 -17.99
CA SER A 271 -8.76 -10.99 -18.83
C SER A 271 -8.12 -9.70 -19.39
N LEU A 272 -7.37 -8.94 -18.59
CA LEU A 272 -6.64 -7.76 -19.06
C LEU A 272 -5.54 -8.11 -20.08
N SER A 273 -4.93 -9.29 -19.97
CA SER A 273 -3.88 -9.72 -20.89
C SER A 273 -4.44 -10.16 -22.25
N PHE A 274 -5.59 -10.84 -22.29
CA PHE A 274 -6.15 -11.44 -23.51
C PHE A 274 -7.20 -10.59 -24.19
N MET A 275 -7.98 -9.78 -23.42
CA MET A 275 -9.04 -8.97 -24.01
C MET A 275 -8.50 -7.77 -24.79
N ASN A 276 -8.94 -7.65 -26.03
CA ASN A 276 -8.60 -6.56 -26.95
C ASN A 276 -9.76 -5.55 -27.09
N LEU A 277 -10.46 -5.29 -26.00
CA LEU A 277 -11.60 -4.39 -25.97
C LEU A 277 -11.23 -3.04 -25.39
N LYS A 278 -11.74 -1.97 -26.00
CA LYS A 278 -11.52 -0.61 -25.52
C LYS A 278 -11.91 -0.41 -24.06
N TRP A 279 -12.95 -1.13 -23.60
CA TRP A 279 -13.48 -1.06 -22.23
C TRP A 279 -12.90 -2.10 -21.27
N ALA A 280 -11.93 -2.91 -21.72
CA ALA A 280 -11.32 -3.94 -20.87
C ALA A 280 -10.68 -3.39 -19.58
N PHE A 281 -10.30 -2.10 -19.57
CA PHE A 281 -9.80 -1.43 -18.37
C PHE A 281 -10.77 -1.50 -17.17
N ALA A 282 -12.09 -1.65 -17.42
CA ALA A 282 -13.05 -1.82 -16.33
C ALA A 282 -12.79 -3.09 -15.50
N LEU A 283 -12.09 -4.07 -16.05
CA LEU A 283 -11.72 -5.30 -15.34
C LEU A 283 -10.70 -5.09 -14.23
N PHE A 284 -10.00 -3.94 -14.18
CA PHE A 284 -9.19 -3.58 -13.02
C PHE A 284 -10.00 -3.58 -11.73
N ILE A 285 -11.31 -3.33 -11.81
CA ILE A 285 -12.21 -3.35 -10.65
C ILE A 285 -12.17 -4.69 -9.89
N LEU A 286 -11.93 -5.82 -10.58
CA LEU A 286 -11.83 -7.15 -9.96
C LEU A 286 -10.66 -7.21 -8.97
N LEU A 287 -9.51 -6.64 -9.34
CA LEU A 287 -8.31 -6.62 -8.50
C LEU A 287 -8.47 -5.65 -7.32
N TYR A 288 -9.14 -4.51 -7.55
CA TYR A 288 -9.42 -3.56 -6.49
C TYR A 288 -10.46 -4.09 -5.49
N ILE A 289 -11.48 -4.81 -5.94
CA ILE A 289 -12.41 -5.56 -5.08
C ILE A 289 -11.66 -6.62 -4.28
N ALA A 290 -10.76 -7.40 -4.91
CA ALA A 290 -9.93 -8.38 -4.21
C ALA A 290 -9.11 -7.73 -3.10
N ARG A 291 -8.47 -6.57 -3.38
CA ARG A 291 -7.72 -5.78 -2.39
C ARG A 291 -8.60 -5.38 -1.19
N GLY A 292 -9.76 -4.78 -1.48
CA GLY A 292 -10.67 -4.28 -0.45
C GLY A 292 -11.23 -5.38 0.43
N TYR A 293 -11.60 -6.51 -0.16
CA TYR A 293 -12.11 -7.67 0.56
C TYR A 293 -11.04 -8.36 1.41
N THR A 294 -9.83 -8.52 0.87
CA THR A 294 -8.74 -9.27 1.51
C THR A 294 -8.29 -8.63 2.81
N LEU A 295 -8.18 -7.30 2.83
CA LEU A 295 -7.58 -6.59 3.95
C LEU A 295 -8.29 -6.87 5.29
N PRO A 296 -9.60 -6.66 5.44
CA PRO A 296 -10.30 -6.94 6.71
C PRO A 296 -10.39 -8.43 7.02
N VAL A 297 -10.67 -9.30 6.02
CA VAL A 297 -10.88 -10.73 6.23
C VAL A 297 -9.61 -11.42 6.75
N PHE A 298 -8.48 -11.19 6.08
CA PHE A 298 -7.22 -11.82 6.47
C PHE A 298 -6.62 -11.19 7.72
N THR A 299 -6.69 -9.85 7.86
CA THR A 299 -6.17 -9.16 9.06
C THR A 299 -6.92 -9.63 10.32
N ASN A 300 -8.24 -9.73 10.25
CA ASN A 300 -9.02 -10.27 11.37
C ASN A 300 -8.58 -11.69 11.71
N ARG A 301 -8.42 -12.56 10.69
CA ARG A 301 -8.03 -13.95 10.90
C ARG A 301 -6.62 -14.07 11.49
N ILE A 302 -5.66 -13.27 11.02
CA ILE A 302 -4.31 -13.19 11.58
C ILE A 302 -4.39 -12.76 13.06
N ASN A 303 -5.15 -11.71 13.35
CA ASN A 303 -5.27 -11.18 14.72
C ASN A 303 -5.88 -12.17 15.72
N LEU A 304 -6.75 -13.07 15.26
CA LEU A 304 -7.33 -14.13 16.11
C LEU A 304 -6.31 -15.23 16.45
N GLN A 305 -5.26 -15.43 15.64
CA GLN A 305 -4.23 -16.45 15.86
C GLN A 305 -3.09 -15.97 16.79
N ILE A 306 -3.03 -14.67 17.10
CA ILE A 306 -1.85 -14.08 17.72
C ILE A 306 -2.22 -13.29 18.97
N PRO A 307 -1.45 -13.42 20.07
CA PRO A 307 -1.57 -12.55 21.25
C PRO A 307 -1.39 -11.07 20.86
N SER A 308 -2.07 -10.19 21.60
CA SER A 308 -2.11 -8.74 21.31
C SER A 308 -0.72 -8.11 21.25
N GLU A 309 0.22 -8.58 22.07
CA GLU A 309 1.59 -8.05 22.19
C GLU A 309 2.43 -8.30 20.92
N ARG A 310 2.06 -9.29 20.08
CA ARG A 310 2.82 -9.69 18.88
C ARG A 310 2.17 -9.25 17.58
N ARG A 311 0.93 -8.72 17.62
CA ARG A 311 0.14 -8.38 16.42
C ARG A 311 0.86 -7.41 15.51
N ALA A 312 1.41 -6.33 16.07
CA ALA A 312 2.13 -5.32 15.28
C ALA A 312 3.29 -5.95 14.49
N THR A 313 4.13 -6.76 15.15
CA THR A 313 5.27 -7.41 14.51
C THR A 313 4.85 -8.37 13.40
N VAL A 314 3.82 -9.20 13.65
CA VAL A 314 3.36 -10.15 12.62
C VAL A 314 2.69 -9.44 11.44
N LEU A 315 1.97 -8.35 11.67
CA LEU A 315 1.43 -7.53 10.58
C LEU A 315 2.54 -6.84 9.78
N SER A 316 3.65 -6.41 10.42
CA SER A 316 4.84 -5.90 9.71
C SER A 316 5.52 -6.99 8.89
N ILE A 317 5.61 -8.24 9.37
CA ILE A 317 6.11 -9.39 8.58
C ILE A 317 5.25 -9.59 7.32
N ARG A 318 3.94 -9.49 7.42
CA ARG A 318 3.03 -9.55 6.28
C ARG A 318 3.35 -8.46 5.25
N VAL A 319 3.51 -7.20 5.70
CA VAL A 319 3.85 -6.07 4.82
C VAL A 319 5.21 -6.29 4.16
N LEU A 320 6.21 -6.74 4.92
CA LEU A 320 7.53 -7.09 4.39
C LEU A 320 7.44 -8.14 3.28
N LEU A 321 6.73 -9.25 3.50
CA LEU A 321 6.54 -10.29 2.48
C LEU A 321 5.83 -9.74 1.24
N THR A 322 4.80 -8.93 1.41
CA THR A 322 4.09 -8.27 0.30
C THR A 322 5.06 -7.46 -0.57
N ARG A 323 5.91 -6.65 0.06
CA ARG A 323 6.87 -5.79 -0.63
C ARG A 323 8.00 -6.59 -1.29
N LEU A 324 8.50 -7.65 -0.63
CA LEU A 324 9.52 -8.53 -1.21
C LEU A 324 9.01 -9.25 -2.47
N ILE A 325 7.77 -9.76 -2.46
CA ILE A 325 7.15 -10.36 -3.65
C ILE A 325 7.03 -9.32 -4.76
N PHE A 326 6.58 -8.11 -4.44
CA PHE A 326 6.50 -7.01 -5.40
C PHE A 326 7.87 -6.63 -5.97
N CYS A 327 8.92 -6.55 -5.14
CA CYS A 327 10.28 -6.21 -5.57
C CYS A 327 10.86 -7.20 -6.59
N ILE A 328 10.34 -8.42 -6.63
CA ILE A 328 10.74 -9.43 -7.62
C ILE A 328 9.81 -9.38 -8.84
N VAL A 329 8.51 -9.54 -8.62
CA VAL A 329 7.53 -9.68 -9.72
C VAL A 329 7.32 -8.36 -10.46
N GLY A 330 7.31 -7.23 -9.75
CA GLY A 330 7.09 -5.90 -10.34
C GLY A 330 8.14 -5.55 -11.42
N PRO A 331 9.43 -5.41 -11.07
CA PRO A 331 10.47 -5.06 -12.03
C PRO A 331 10.60 -6.04 -13.21
N VAL A 332 10.44 -7.36 -12.96
CA VAL A 332 10.48 -8.37 -14.03
C VAL A 332 9.29 -8.21 -14.99
N SER A 333 8.09 -7.95 -14.46
CA SER A 333 6.92 -7.69 -15.31
C SER A 333 7.04 -6.37 -16.08
N GLY A 334 7.67 -5.35 -15.50
CA GLY A 334 8.05 -4.10 -16.17
C GLY A 334 8.99 -4.36 -17.34
N TYR A 335 10.08 -5.08 -17.10
CA TYR A 335 11.05 -5.47 -18.13
C TYR A 335 10.40 -6.22 -19.30
N ILE A 336 9.56 -7.23 -19.01
CA ILE A 336 8.84 -7.98 -20.04
C ILE A 336 7.88 -7.07 -20.81
N SER A 337 7.27 -6.08 -20.13
CA SER A 337 6.41 -5.09 -20.79
C SER A 337 7.17 -4.23 -21.79
N ASP A 338 8.40 -3.84 -21.47
CA ASP A 338 9.26 -3.03 -22.33
C ASP A 338 9.81 -3.85 -23.52
N CYS A 339 10.20 -5.12 -23.29
CA CYS A 339 10.75 -5.98 -24.33
C CYS A 339 9.70 -6.46 -25.35
N PHE A 340 8.46 -6.69 -24.91
CA PHE A 340 7.43 -7.31 -25.77
C PHE A 340 6.17 -6.43 -25.86
N SER A 341 5.38 -6.38 -24.80
CA SER A 341 4.18 -5.55 -24.73
C SER A 341 3.66 -5.45 -23.29
N LEU A 342 2.86 -4.40 -23.01
CA LEU A 342 2.20 -4.25 -21.72
C LEU A 342 1.36 -5.47 -21.35
N ARG A 343 0.71 -6.10 -22.33
CA ARG A 343 -0.11 -7.31 -22.14
C ARG A 343 0.74 -8.52 -21.76
N THR A 344 1.90 -8.68 -22.36
CA THR A 344 2.83 -9.76 -22.03
C THR A 344 3.36 -9.59 -20.60
N GLY A 345 3.65 -8.36 -20.17
CA GLY A 345 4.00 -8.06 -18.78
C GLY A 345 2.88 -8.39 -17.81
N LEU A 346 1.63 -8.05 -18.14
CA LEU A 346 0.45 -8.44 -17.37
C LEU A 346 0.27 -9.97 -17.31
N LEU A 347 0.49 -10.66 -18.42
CA LEU A 347 0.41 -12.13 -18.49
C LEU A 347 1.47 -12.78 -17.60
N PHE A 348 2.70 -12.27 -17.62
CA PHE A 348 3.78 -12.75 -16.74
C PHE A 348 3.44 -12.52 -15.26
N ALA A 349 2.97 -11.32 -14.90
CA ALA A 349 2.52 -11.03 -13.53
C ALA A 349 1.37 -11.95 -13.14
N GLY A 350 0.36 -12.13 -14.01
CA GLY A 350 -0.77 -13.04 -13.80
C GLY A 350 -0.36 -14.49 -13.59
N THR A 351 0.57 -15.02 -14.39
CA THR A 351 1.09 -16.40 -14.23
C THR A 351 1.90 -16.54 -12.95
N SER A 352 2.71 -15.54 -12.60
CA SER A 352 3.46 -15.52 -11.34
C SER A 352 2.53 -15.55 -10.13
N PHE A 353 1.48 -14.70 -10.13
CA PHE A 353 0.49 -14.67 -9.04
C PHE A 353 -0.45 -15.88 -9.05
N LEU A 354 -0.70 -16.52 -10.20
CA LEU A 354 -1.39 -17.81 -10.27
C LEU A 354 -0.57 -18.89 -9.54
N LEU A 355 0.71 -19.00 -9.81
CA LEU A 355 1.59 -19.99 -9.17
C LEU A 355 1.73 -19.73 -7.66
N LEU A 356 2.11 -18.52 -7.28
CA LEU A 356 2.27 -18.15 -5.87
C LEU A 356 0.93 -18.23 -5.11
N GLY A 357 -0.16 -17.80 -5.74
CA GLY A 357 -1.50 -17.81 -5.18
C GLY A 357 -2.02 -19.23 -4.96
N THR A 358 -1.85 -20.13 -5.94
CA THR A 358 -2.28 -21.53 -5.81
C THR A 358 -1.47 -22.28 -4.76
N ILE A 359 -0.14 -22.08 -4.72
CA ILE A 359 0.72 -22.71 -3.71
C ILE A 359 0.33 -22.23 -2.31
N SER A 360 0.23 -20.92 -2.12
CA SER A 360 -0.09 -20.35 -0.79
C SER A 360 -1.52 -20.68 -0.36
N LEU A 361 -2.47 -20.69 -1.28
CA LEU A 361 -3.86 -21.09 -0.99
C LEU A 361 -3.97 -22.57 -0.66
N ALA A 362 -3.29 -23.47 -1.39
CA ALA A 362 -3.27 -24.91 -1.10
C ALA A 362 -2.68 -25.17 0.29
N GLY A 363 -1.58 -24.49 0.63
CA GLY A 363 -1.00 -24.54 1.99
C GLY A 363 -1.98 -24.06 3.05
N LEU A 364 -2.67 -22.95 2.81
CA LEU A 364 -3.67 -22.40 3.73
C LEU A 364 -4.85 -23.36 3.93
N LEU A 365 -5.40 -23.91 2.86
CA LEU A 365 -6.54 -24.83 2.91
C LEU A 365 -6.21 -26.15 3.62
N LYS A 366 -4.97 -26.62 3.52
CA LYS A 366 -4.50 -27.82 4.25
C LYS A 366 -4.61 -27.63 5.77
N TYR A 367 -4.39 -26.41 6.25
CA TYR A 367 -4.40 -26.10 7.69
C TYR A 367 -5.65 -25.34 8.13
N GLN A 368 -6.64 -25.16 7.25
CA GLN A 368 -7.83 -24.35 7.53
C GLN A 368 -8.57 -24.74 8.79
N ASN A 369 -8.69 -26.04 9.09
CA ASN A 369 -9.37 -26.57 10.29
C ASN A 369 -8.65 -26.24 11.60
N ARG A 370 -7.38 -25.82 11.54
CA ARG A 370 -6.59 -25.38 12.70
C ARG A 370 -6.64 -23.86 12.91
N LEU A 371 -7.17 -23.13 11.96
CA LEU A 371 -7.41 -21.69 12.10
C LEU A 371 -8.72 -21.50 12.90
N LYS A 372 -8.61 -20.96 14.09
CA LYS A 372 -9.76 -20.66 14.98
C LYS A 372 -10.59 -19.49 14.46
#